data_964811afc2b2f3c118618262acfb76ea
#
_entry.id   964811afc2b2f3c118618262acfb76ea
#
_cell.length_a   1.000
_cell.length_b   1.000
_cell.length_c   1.000
_cell.angle_alpha   90.00
_cell.angle_beta   90.00
_cell.angle_gamma   90.00
#
_symmetry.space_group_name_H-M   'P 1'
#
loop_
_entity.id
_entity.type
_entity.pdbx_description
1 polymer ?
#
loop_
_entity_poly.entity_id
_entity_poly.type
_entity_poly.pdbx_seq_one_letter_code
_entity_poly.pdbx_strand_id
1 'polypeptide(L)'
;DKLFLKQFYNTLEQAFNRHSQMVKITCVESGSELFLALGQQPVDVVFLDIEMPDEDGFSVARRLSKLENKPLLVFTTSIETLVFDSFEHEPIWYLLKSNMDQLPAVINKIINKLEHTKKYLEFLISNTLHRVPLSDILYLESKDHYIALHTQNEIYRFRGKLSDIEKQVDKRFFIRCHASYLVNFQYVKALGKGKILLCDNISIPISRNKLDETQEAFMNYKGSLRL
;
A
#
# COMPACT_ATOMS: atom_id res chain seq x y z
N ASP A 1 24.21 9.03 7.52
CA ASP A 1 25.02 8.25 8.46
C ASP A 1 24.60 6.76 8.39
N LYS A 2 25.49 5.92 7.79
CA LYS A 2 25.23 4.48 7.57
C LYS A 2 25.06 3.69 8.89
N LEU A 3 25.74 4.11 9.93
CA LEU A 3 25.63 3.44 11.23
C LEU A 3 24.24 3.68 11.84
N PHE A 4 23.75 4.91 11.78
CA PHE A 4 22.42 5.26 12.24
C PHE A 4 21.35 4.51 11.42
N LEU A 5 21.45 4.46 10.09
CA LEU A 5 20.50 3.74 9.25
C LEU A 5 20.39 2.25 9.64
N LYS A 6 21.51 1.58 9.89
CA LYS A 6 21.53 0.18 10.32
C LYS A 6 20.89 -0.03 11.68
N GLN A 7 21.19 0.84 12.65
CA GLN A 7 20.59 0.77 13.99
C GLN A 7 19.09 1.08 13.94
N PHE A 8 18.71 2.08 13.17
CA PHE A 8 17.31 2.49 13.03
C PHE A 8 16.47 1.43 12.32
N TYR A 9 17.02 0.77 11.28
CA TYR A 9 16.39 -0.39 10.64
C TYR A 9 15.99 -1.46 11.67
N ASN A 10 16.93 -1.91 12.49
CA ASN A 10 16.67 -2.93 13.50
C ASN A 10 15.62 -2.48 14.53
N THR A 11 15.67 -1.22 14.92
CA THR A 11 14.73 -0.65 15.89
C THR A 11 13.32 -0.55 15.32
N LEU A 12 13.18 -0.14 14.06
CA LEU A 12 11.90 -0.11 13.35
C LEU A 12 11.31 -1.51 13.18
N GLU A 13 12.11 -2.47 12.72
CA GLU A 13 11.68 -3.85 12.54
C GLU A 13 11.14 -4.44 13.85
N GLN A 14 11.87 -4.27 14.96
CA GLN A 14 11.41 -4.70 16.28
C GLN A 14 10.14 -3.98 16.74
N ALA A 15 10.02 -2.69 16.48
CA ALA A 15 8.87 -1.90 16.87
C ALA A 15 7.59 -2.35 16.13
N PHE A 16 7.65 -2.59 14.82
CA PHE A 16 6.52 -3.10 14.05
C PHE A 16 6.18 -4.55 14.39
N ASN A 17 7.16 -5.42 14.64
CA ASN A 17 6.93 -6.80 15.04
C ASN A 17 6.15 -6.91 16.36
N ARG A 18 6.34 -5.99 17.31
CA ARG A 18 5.53 -5.94 18.56
C ARG A 18 4.04 -5.73 18.30
N HIS A 19 3.67 -5.15 17.16
CA HIS A 19 2.28 -4.95 16.73
C HIS A 19 1.77 -6.05 15.79
N SER A 20 2.51 -7.16 15.65
CA SER A 20 2.19 -8.25 14.71
C SER A 20 2.05 -7.77 13.25
N GLN A 21 2.70 -6.66 12.90
CA GLN A 21 2.71 -6.11 11.55
C GLN A 21 3.97 -6.60 10.83
N MET A 22 3.77 -7.34 9.74
CA MET A 22 4.86 -7.65 8.82
C MET A 22 5.15 -6.42 7.97
N VAL A 23 6.39 -5.92 8.03
CA VAL A 23 6.81 -4.74 7.26
C VAL A 23 7.99 -5.09 6.38
N LYS A 24 8.03 -4.48 5.20
CA LYS A 24 9.21 -4.47 4.33
C LYS A 24 9.88 -3.11 4.48
N ILE A 25 11.09 -3.10 5.01
CA ILE A 25 11.88 -1.88 5.20
C ILE A 25 12.95 -1.81 4.12
N THR A 26 13.05 -0.68 3.45
CA THR A 26 14.10 -0.39 2.46
C THR A 26 14.86 0.85 2.94
N CYS A 27 16.18 0.74 3.09
CA CYS A 27 17.04 1.87 3.40
C CYS A 27 17.61 2.45 2.11
N VAL A 28 17.57 3.78 2.00
CA VAL A 28 18.13 4.56 0.89
C VAL A 28 18.98 5.69 1.44
N GLU A 29 20.00 6.13 0.70
CA GLU A 29 20.97 7.12 1.19
C GLU A 29 20.73 8.52 0.58
N SER A 30 19.82 8.65 -0.40
CA SER A 30 19.52 9.92 -1.08
C SER A 30 18.06 10.05 -1.48
N GLY A 31 17.63 11.29 -1.77
CA GLY A 31 16.31 11.56 -2.34
C GLY A 31 16.12 10.88 -3.71
N SER A 32 17.15 10.83 -4.54
CA SER A 32 17.10 10.15 -5.85
C SER A 32 16.82 8.65 -5.70
N GLU A 33 17.51 7.98 -4.79
CA GLU A 33 17.27 6.56 -4.49
C GLU A 33 15.88 6.32 -3.92
N LEU A 34 15.36 7.24 -3.07
CA LEU A 34 14.01 7.17 -2.56
C LEU A 34 12.98 7.18 -3.69
N PHE A 35 13.09 8.10 -4.65
CA PHE A 35 12.16 8.17 -5.77
C PHE A 35 12.29 6.97 -6.72
N LEU A 36 13.49 6.39 -6.89
CA LEU A 36 13.65 5.11 -7.60
C LEU A 36 12.92 3.97 -6.89
N ALA A 37 13.04 3.88 -5.57
CA ALA A 37 12.34 2.87 -4.78
C ALA A 37 10.80 3.05 -4.83
N LEU A 38 10.31 4.29 -4.73
CA LEU A 38 8.89 4.62 -4.89
C LEU A 38 8.33 4.24 -6.27
N GLY A 39 9.15 4.32 -7.31
CA GLY A 39 8.79 3.89 -8.67
C GLY A 39 8.75 2.37 -8.85
N GLN A 40 9.32 1.60 -7.95
CA GLN A 40 9.35 0.13 -8.03
C GLN A 40 8.21 -0.54 -7.25
N GLN A 41 7.77 0.05 -6.15
CA GLN A 41 6.74 -0.50 -5.28
C GLN A 41 6.04 0.60 -4.48
N PRO A 42 4.76 0.42 -4.10
CA PRO A 42 4.08 1.30 -3.18
C PRO A 42 4.81 1.36 -1.84
N VAL A 43 4.91 2.55 -1.26
CA VAL A 43 5.50 2.78 0.07
C VAL A 43 4.46 3.50 0.92
N ASP A 44 4.14 2.93 2.08
CA ASP A 44 3.12 3.47 2.98
C ASP A 44 3.68 4.60 3.87
N VAL A 45 4.96 4.50 4.24
CA VAL A 45 5.62 5.41 5.20
C VAL A 45 7.04 5.70 4.76
N VAL A 46 7.44 6.96 4.85
CA VAL A 46 8.83 7.40 4.67
C VAL A 46 9.32 8.05 5.96
N PHE A 47 10.41 7.52 6.51
CA PHE A 47 11.21 8.18 7.54
C PHE A 47 12.32 8.93 6.82
N LEU A 48 12.28 10.25 6.89
CA LEU A 48 13.12 11.14 6.11
C LEU A 48 14.03 11.99 7.00
N ASP A 49 15.33 11.87 6.79
CA ASP A 49 16.26 12.80 7.41
C ASP A 49 16.16 14.19 6.75
N ILE A 50 16.23 15.24 7.56
CA ILE A 50 16.26 16.60 7.04
C ILE A 50 17.66 16.93 6.55
N GLU A 51 18.69 16.49 7.28
CA GLU A 51 20.09 16.73 6.94
C GLU A 51 20.66 15.62 6.07
N MET A 52 20.64 15.82 4.76
CA MET A 52 21.25 14.91 3.80
C MET A 52 22.35 15.62 2.99
N PRO A 53 23.43 14.90 2.58
CA PRO A 53 24.57 15.54 1.93
C PRO A 53 24.25 16.20 0.58
N ASP A 54 23.35 15.60 -0.20
CA ASP A 54 23.12 15.97 -1.61
C ASP A 54 21.87 16.81 -1.83
N GLU A 55 20.88 16.68 -0.96
CA GLU A 55 19.57 17.36 -1.07
C GLU A 55 18.96 17.57 0.32
N ASP A 56 18.43 18.75 0.58
CA ASP A 56 17.67 19.05 1.80
C ASP A 56 16.39 18.20 1.89
N GLY A 57 16.14 17.59 3.06
CA GLY A 57 14.98 16.74 3.30
C GLY A 57 13.64 17.46 3.09
N PHE A 58 13.55 18.77 3.30
CA PHE A 58 12.33 19.54 2.99
C PHE A 58 12.06 19.59 1.48
N SER A 59 13.11 19.68 0.66
CA SER A 59 12.97 19.61 -0.80
C SER A 59 12.44 18.24 -1.25
N VAL A 60 12.91 17.16 -0.64
CA VAL A 60 12.39 15.80 -0.86
C VAL A 60 10.94 15.70 -0.41
N ALA A 61 10.60 16.20 0.78
CA ALA A 61 9.24 16.20 1.30
C ALA A 61 8.25 16.96 0.39
N ARG A 62 8.67 18.10 -0.16
CA ARG A 62 7.88 18.88 -1.12
C ARG A 62 7.63 18.09 -2.42
N ARG A 63 8.56 17.27 -2.85
CA ARG A 63 8.36 16.37 -4.00
C ARG A 63 7.41 15.23 -3.65
N LEU A 64 7.55 14.62 -2.47
CA LEU A 64 6.66 13.56 -1.97
C LEU A 64 5.20 14.04 -1.88
N SER A 65 4.97 15.28 -1.45
CA SER A 65 3.60 15.84 -1.31
C SER A 65 2.84 15.97 -2.64
N LYS A 66 3.55 15.98 -3.77
CA LYS A 66 2.98 16.07 -5.12
C LYS A 66 2.58 14.70 -5.70
N LEU A 67 2.94 13.60 -5.04
CA LEU A 67 2.56 12.27 -5.48
C LEU A 67 1.08 12.03 -5.28
N GLU A 68 0.43 11.37 -6.22
CA GLU A 68 -0.99 10.99 -6.11
C GLU A 68 -1.22 10.05 -4.90
N ASN A 69 -0.32 9.09 -4.70
CA ASN A 69 -0.32 8.18 -3.54
C ASN A 69 0.84 8.57 -2.62
N LYS A 70 0.69 9.70 -1.93
CA LYS A 70 1.73 10.20 -1.02
C LYS A 70 1.87 9.28 0.19
N PRO A 71 3.09 8.84 0.54
CA PRO A 71 3.34 8.09 1.76
C PRO A 71 3.14 8.97 2.99
N LEU A 72 2.88 8.35 4.14
CA LEU A 72 2.98 9.05 5.42
C LEU A 72 4.42 9.48 5.66
N LEU A 73 4.62 10.74 6.03
CA LEU A 73 5.94 11.32 6.25
C LEU A 73 6.24 11.43 7.75
N VAL A 74 7.39 10.91 8.15
CA VAL A 74 7.99 11.13 9.47
C VAL A 74 9.37 11.74 9.25
N PHE A 75 9.60 12.92 9.76
CA PHE A 75 10.96 13.46 9.78
C PHE A 75 11.78 12.82 10.88
N THR A 76 13.04 12.50 10.58
CA THR A 76 14.05 12.03 11.55
C THR A 76 15.26 12.94 11.44
N THR A 77 15.62 13.65 12.51
CA THR A 77 16.70 14.63 12.46
C THR A 77 17.41 14.78 13.79
N SER A 78 18.61 15.33 13.76
CA SER A 78 19.34 15.74 14.97
C SER A 78 19.00 17.16 15.43
N ILE A 79 18.31 17.96 14.61
CA ILE A 79 18.09 19.39 14.83
C ILE A 79 16.69 19.64 15.37
N GLU A 80 16.57 20.13 16.60
CA GLU A 80 15.29 20.45 17.24
C GLU A 80 14.62 21.69 16.65
N THR A 81 15.39 22.68 16.22
CA THR A 81 14.88 23.98 15.78
C THR A 81 14.09 23.92 14.46
N LEU A 82 14.27 22.89 13.65
CA LEU A 82 13.59 22.72 12.37
C LEU A 82 12.16 22.14 12.48
N VAL A 83 11.67 21.88 13.69
CA VAL A 83 10.30 21.40 13.92
C VAL A 83 9.27 22.33 13.30
N PHE A 84 9.43 23.64 13.47
CA PHE A 84 8.47 24.64 12.96
C PHE A 84 8.40 24.67 11.43
N ASP A 85 9.55 24.56 10.76
CA ASP A 85 9.62 24.54 9.30
C ASP A 85 9.03 23.24 8.71
N SER A 86 9.04 22.15 9.50
CA SER A 86 8.51 20.88 9.08
C SER A 86 6.98 20.86 8.93
N PHE A 87 6.23 21.75 9.63
CA PHE A 87 4.76 21.76 9.58
C PHE A 87 4.20 22.07 8.20
N GLU A 88 4.90 22.82 7.36
CA GLU A 88 4.48 23.10 5.98
C GLU A 88 4.36 21.82 5.12
N HIS A 89 5.02 20.73 5.54
CA HIS A 89 5.04 19.44 4.83
C HIS A 89 4.04 18.43 5.39
N GLU A 90 3.22 18.82 6.36
CA GLU A 90 2.19 17.94 7.00
C GLU A 90 2.73 16.58 7.46
N PRO A 91 3.88 16.47 8.14
CA PRO A 91 4.38 15.21 8.61
C PRO A 91 3.44 14.61 9.66
N ILE A 92 3.37 13.26 9.71
CA ILE A 92 2.64 12.58 10.78
C ILE A 92 3.35 12.74 12.13
N TRP A 93 4.68 12.86 12.09
CA TRP A 93 5.54 13.05 13.26
C TRP A 93 6.88 13.69 12.89
N TYR A 94 7.51 14.26 13.93
CA TYR A 94 8.87 14.75 13.92
C TYR A 94 9.64 13.99 15.01
N LEU A 95 10.58 13.14 14.63
CA LEU A 95 11.33 12.26 15.52
C LEU A 95 12.77 12.75 15.63
N LEU A 96 13.19 13.11 16.84
CA LEU A 96 14.59 13.47 17.11
C LEU A 96 15.43 12.20 17.21
N LYS A 97 16.58 12.17 16.55
CA LYS A 97 17.55 11.07 16.65
C LYS A 97 18.08 10.88 18.07
N SER A 98 18.07 11.96 18.89
CA SER A 98 18.43 11.95 20.31
C SER A 98 17.34 11.40 21.23
N ASN A 99 16.09 11.26 20.75
CA ASN A 99 14.92 10.86 21.55
C ASN A 99 14.14 9.74 20.87
N MET A 100 14.76 8.56 20.76
CA MET A 100 14.13 7.37 20.16
C MET A 100 13.07 6.72 21.06
N ASP A 101 12.92 7.13 22.31
CA ASP A 101 11.89 6.66 23.22
C ASP A 101 10.48 7.01 22.74
N GLN A 102 10.35 7.99 21.86
CA GLN A 102 9.07 8.34 21.20
C GLN A 102 8.67 7.38 20.07
N LEU A 103 9.58 6.53 19.57
CA LEU A 103 9.31 5.66 18.43
C LEU A 103 8.08 4.76 18.59
N PRO A 104 7.79 4.14 19.75
CA PRO A 104 6.57 3.37 19.93
C PRO A 104 5.29 4.20 19.72
N ALA A 105 5.27 5.46 20.18
CA ALA A 105 4.14 6.35 19.95
C ALA A 105 3.98 6.74 18.47
N VAL A 106 5.11 6.94 17.78
CA VAL A 106 5.14 7.19 16.32
C VAL A 106 4.57 6.01 15.57
N ILE A 107 5.02 4.79 15.87
CA ILE A 107 4.53 3.56 15.23
C ILE A 107 3.02 3.36 15.47
N ASN A 108 2.55 3.55 16.70
CA ASN A 108 1.11 3.51 16.99
C ASN A 108 0.32 4.50 16.13
N LYS A 109 0.81 5.73 16.00
CA LYS A 109 0.14 6.75 15.18
C LYS A 109 0.14 6.40 13.70
N ILE A 110 1.25 5.84 13.19
CA ILE A 110 1.36 5.34 11.81
C ILE A 110 0.32 4.23 11.57
N ILE A 111 0.30 3.20 12.42
CA ILE A 111 -0.62 2.06 12.29
C ILE A 111 -2.07 2.55 12.29
N ASN A 112 -2.45 3.36 13.28
CA ASN A 112 -3.81 3.93 13.34
C ASN A 112 -4.15 4.72 12.07
N LYS A 113 -3.23 5.53 11.55
CA LYS A 113 -3.48 6.32 10.34
C LYS A 113 -3.65 5.43 9.11
N LEU A 114 -2.80 4.40 8.97
CA LEU A 114 -2.90 3.43 7.87
C LEU A 114 -4.18 2.59 7.97
N GLU A 115 -4.59 2.18 9.16
CA GLU A 115 -5.85 1.47 9.36
C GLU A 115 -7.06 2.34 9.02
N HIS A 116 -7.06 3.62 9.37
CA HIS A 116 -8.14 4.55 8.99
C HIS A 116 -8.18 4.85 7.49
N THR A 117 -7.07 4.70 6.79
CA THR A 117 -7.03 4.86 5.32
C THR A 117 -7.31 3.56 4.57
N LYS A 118 -7.26 2.39 5.23
CA LYS A 118 -7.65 1.12 4.62
C LYS A 118 -9.11 1.19 4.18
N LYS A 119 -9.35 1.04 2.90
CA LYS A 119 -10.69 0.81 2.38
C LYS A 119 -11.06 -0.64 2.63
N TYR A 120 -12.25 -0.88 3.16
CA TYR A 120 -12.76 -2.21 3.45
C TYR A 120 -13.90 -2.56 2.51
N LEU A 121 -14.04 -3.83 2.17
CA LEU A 121 -15.28 -4.39 1.66
C LEU A 121 -16.09 -4.93 2.85
N GLU A 122 -17.33 -4.47 2.97
CA GLU A 122 -18.26 -4.90 4.01
C GLU A 122 -19.36 -5.76 3.42
N PHE A 123 -19.66 -6.89 4.06
CA PHE A 123 -20.68 -7.83 3.60
C PHE A 123 -21.26 -8.62 4.78
N LEU A 124 -22.43 -9.25 4.57
CA LEU A 124 -23.12 -10.03 5.58
C LEU A 124 -23.00 -11.52 5.31
N ILE A 125 -22.64 -12.30 6.33
CA ILE A 125 -22.76 -13.76 6.35
C ILE A 125 -23.65 -14.12 7.54
N SER A 126 -24.80 -14.75 7.29
CA SER A 126 -25.74 -15.16 8.35
C SER A 126 -26.08 -14.02 9.31
N ASN A 127 -26.36 -12.82 8.78
CA ASN A 127 -26.65 -11.58 9.51
C ASN A 127 -25.49 -11.02 10.37
N THR A 128 -24.27 -11.58 10.24
CA THR A 128 -23.08 -11.02 10.87
C THR A 128 -22.34 -10.15 9.87
N LEU A 129 -22.00 -8.91 10.27
CA LEU A 129 -21.21 -7.99 9.45
C LEU A 129 -19.73 -8.42 9.46
N HIS A 130 -19.19 -8.64 8.28
CA HIS A 130 -17.77 -8.89 8.05
C HIS A 130 -17.13 -7.71 7.33
N ARG A 131 -15.87 -7.43 7.66
CA ARG A 131 -15.03 -6.40 7.02
C ARG A 131 -13.73 -7.04 6.58
N VAL A 132 -13.38 -6.87 5.31
CA VAL A 132 -12.09 -7.33 4.76
C VAL A 132 -11.40 -6.15 4.10
N PRO A 133 -10.13 -5.84 4.45
CA PRO A 133 -9.37 -4.80 3.77
C PRO A 133 -9.30 -5.09 2.26
N LEU A 134 -9.51 -4.08 1.42
CA LEU A 134 -9.41 -4.25 -0.03
C LEU A 134 -8.02 -4.72 -0.46
N SER A 135 -6.98 -4.31 0.28
CA SER A 135 -5.61 -4.78 0.08
C SER A 135 -5.43 -6.29 0.22
N ASP A 136 -6.26 -6.96 1.03
CA ASP A 136 -6.09 -8.38 1.34
C ASP A 136 -6.85 -9.28 0.36
N ILE A 137 -7.70 -8.67 -0.49
CA ILE A 137 -8.52 -9.39 -1.47
C ILE A 137 -7.68 -9.70 -2.71
N LEU A 138 -7.50 -10.98 -3.03
CA LEU A 138 -6.85 -11.44 -4.26
C LEU A 138 -7.79 -11.28 -5.47
N TYR A 139 -8.96 -11.87 -5.34
CA TYR A 139 -10.02 -11.81 -6.34
C TYR A 139 -11.37 -12.19 -5.73
N LEU A 140 -12.43 -11.87 -6.46
CA LEU A 140 -13.79 -12.32 -6.15
C LEU A 140 -14.34 -13.12 -7.33
N GLU A 141 -15.04 -14.20 -6.99
CA GLU A 141 -15.74 -15.07 -7.95
C GLU A 141 -17.25 -15.05 -7.67
N SER A 142 -18.05 -14.96 -8.73
CA SER A 142 -19.52 -15.06 -8.63
C SER A 142 -19.99 -16.37 -9.23
N LYS A 143 -20.79 -17.14 -8.45
CA LYS A 143 -21.46 -18.34 -8.87
C LYS A 143 -22.82 -18.45 -8.17
N ASP A 144 -23.88 -18.71 -8.93
CA ASP A 144 -25.23 -19.01 -8.43
C ASP A 144 -25.74 -17.99 -7.37
N HIS A 145 -25.60 -16.69 -7.65
CA HIS A 145 -25.95 -15.57 -6.74
C HIS A 145 -25.10 -15.44 -5.47
N TYR A 146 -24.03 -16.22 -5.33
CA TYR A 146 -23.06 -16.09 -4.25
C TYR A 146 -21.76 -15.51 -4.77
N ILE A 147 -21.10 -14.77 -3.90
CA ILE A 147 -19.75 -14.27 -4.08
C ILE A 147 -18.82 -15.11 -3.20
N ALA A 148 -17.76 -15.63 -3.78
CA ALA A 148 -16.61 -16.14 -3.06
C ALA A 148 -15.52 -15.06 -3.13
N LEU A 149 -15.19 -14.46 -1.97
CA LEU A 149 -14.11 -13.50 -1.79
C LEU A 149 -12.89 -14.27 -1.30
N HIS A 150 -11.83 -14.24 -2.08
CA HIS A 150 -10.58 -14.95 -1.82
C HIS A 150 -9.54 -13.98 -1.27
N THR A 151 -9.01 -14.27 -0.09
CA THR A 151 -7.81 -13.65 0.50
C THR A 151 -6.67 -14.67 0.52
N GLN A 152 -5.50 -14.28 1.00
CA GLN A 152 -4.38 -15.22 1.17
C GLN A 152 -4.67 -16.31 2.20
N ASN A 153 -5.51 -16.01 3.22
CA ASN A 153 -5.70 -16.89 4.36
C ASN A 153 -7.08 -17.55 4.38
N GLU A 154 -8.11 -16.91 3.80
CA GLU A 154 -9.50 -17.30 3.96
C GLU A 154 -10.32 -17.10 2.68
N ILE A 155 -11.43 -17.82 2.60
CA ILE A 155 -12.46 -17.65 1.56
C ILE A 155 -13.79 -17.35 2.24
N TYR A 156 -14.31 -16.16 2.01
CA TYR A 156 -15.64 -15.76 2.50
C TYR A 156 -16.69 -16.01 1.42
N ARG A 157 -17.82 -16.61 1.79
CA ARG A 157 -18.95 -16.85 0.88
C ARG A 157 -20.20 -16.12 1.38
N PHE A 158 -20.73 -15.23 0.57
CA PHE A 158 -21.92 -14.45 0.89
C PHE A 158 -22.80 -14.23 -0.34
N ARG A 159 -24.07 -13.93 -0.12
CA ARG A 159 -25.00 -13.62 -1.21
C ARG A 159 -24.78 -12.20 -1.72
N GLY A 160 -24.61 -12.03 -3.04
CA GLY A 160 -24.36 -10.71 -3.63
C GLY A 160 -24.16 -10.76 -5.15
N LYS A 161 -23.88 -9.58 -5.71
CA LYS A 161 -23.57 -9.41 -7.14
C LYS A 161 -22.23 -8.72 -7.28
N LEU A 162 -21.37 -9.21 -8.19
CA LEU A 162 -20.09 -8.54 -8.48
C LEU A 162 -20.24 -7.10 -8.96
N SER A 163 -21.34 -6.78 -9.66
CA SER A 163 -21.63 -5.41 -10.10
C SER A 163 -21.80 -4.40 -8.97
N ASP A 164 -22.25 -4.87 -7.79
CA ASP A 164 -22.42 -3.99 -6.62
C ASP A 164 -21.09 -3.83 -5.88
N ILE A 165 -20.26 -4.86 -5.87
CA ILE A 165 -18.90 -4.80 -5.32
C ILE A 165 -17.99 -3.94 -6.21
N GLU A 166 -18.10 -4.05 -7.52
CA GLU A 166 -17.34 -3.26 -8.50
C GLU A 166 -17.52 -1.74 -8.31
N LYS A 167 -18.67 -1.30 -7.79
CA LYS A 167 -18.92 0.12 -7.45
C LYS A 167 -18.22 0.57 -6.15
N GLN A 168 -17.88 -0.37 -5.28
CA GLN A 168 -17.29 -0.09 -3.97
C GLN A 168 -15.76 -0.15 -3.99
N VAL A 169 -15.17 -0.77 -5.00
CA VAL A 169 -13.71 -0.92 -5.13
C VAL A 169 -13.13 0.14 -6.06
N ASP A 170 -11.86 0.43 -5.89
CA ASP A 170 -11.15 1.37 -6.75
C ASP A 170 -10.74 0.67 -8.05
N LYS A 171 -11.21 1.20 -9.19
CA LYS A 171 -10.94 0.67 -10.53
C LYS A 171 -9.46 0.74 -10.93
N ARG A 172 -8.65 1.50 -10.22
CA ARG A 172 -7.19 1.52 -10.41
C ARG A 172 -6.54 0.22 -9.95
N PHE A 173 -7.14 -0.44 -8.95
CA PHE A 173 -6.61 -1.67 -8.35
C PHE A 173 -7.42 -2.91 -8.72
N PHE A 174 -8.70 -2.76 -9.05
CA PHE A 174 -9.59 -3.87 -9.35
C PHE A 174 -10.13 -3.81 -10.77
N ILE A 175 -10.13 -4.95 -11.46
CA ILE A 175 -10.71 -5.11 -12.80
C ILE A 175 -11.69 -6.27 -12.88
N ARG A 176 -12.85 -6.01 -13.49
CA ARG A 176 -13.78 -7.07 -13.85
C ARG A 176 -13.40 -7.67 -15.20
N CYS A 177 -12.46 -8.61 -15.18
CA CYS A 177 -11.93 -9.25 -16.38
C CYS A 177 -12.86 -10.31 -17.00
N HIS A 178 -13.88 -10.77 -16.24
CA HIS A 178 -14.86 -11.77 -16.68
C HIS A 178 -16.22 -11.50 -16.04
N ALA A 179 -17.31 -12.02 -16.62
CA ALA A 179 -18.64 -11.92 -16.02
C ALA A 179 -18.69 -12.42 -14.57
N SER A 180 -17.87 -13.41 -14.25
CA SER A 180 -17.82 -14.05 -12.94
C SER A 180 -16.58 -13.68 -12.10
N TYR A 181 -15.66 -12.82 -12.56
CA TYR A 181 -14.43 -12.54 -11.84
C TYR A 181 -14.11 -11.05 -11.75
N LEU A 182 -13.76 -10.61 -10.54
CA LEU A 182 -13.21 -9.29 -10.22
C LEU A 182 -11.85 -9.50 -9.56
N VAL A 183 -10.76 -8.97 -10.13
CA VAL A 183 -9.37 -9.29 -9.78
C VAL A 183 -8.66 -8.07 -9.25
N ASN A 184 -7.87 -8.23 -8.19
CA ASN A 184 -6.98 -7.20 -7.67
C ASN A 184 -5.62 -7.26 -8.40
N PHE A 185 -5.22 -6.16 -9.03
CA PHE A 185 -3.97 -6.05 -9.77
C PHE A 185 -2.72 -6.22 -8.90
N GLN A 186 -2.79 -5.93 -7.60
CA GLN A 186 -1.67 -6.10 -6.68
C GLN A 186 -1.14 -7.54 -6.64
N TYR A 187 -2.01 -8.51 -6.92
CA TYR A 187 -1.68 -9.94 -6.89
C TYR A 187 -1.45 -10.55 -8.26
N VAL A 188 -1.46 -9.74 -9.32
CA VAL A 188 -1.25 -10.23 -10.69
C VAL A 188 0.24 -10.41 -10.96
N LYS A 189 0.65 -11.67 -11.16
CA LYS A 189 2.01 -12.07 -11.55
C LYS A 189 2.24 -11.89 -13.05
N ALA A 190 1.28 -12.32 -13.85
CA ALA A 190 1.35 -12.22 -15.30
C ALA A 190 -0.04 -12.13 -15.95
N LEU A 191 -0.11 -11.45 -17.10
CA LEU A 191 -1.30 -11.32 -17.91
C LEU A 191 -0.98 -11.69 -19.36
N GLY A 192 -1.78 -12.57 -19.96
CA GLY A 192 -1.60 -12.97 -21.35
C GLY A 192 -2.42 -14.18 -21.77
N LYS A 193 -2.57 -14.39 -23.07
CA LYS A 193 -3.30 -15.55 -23.67
C LYS A 193 -4.73 -15.71 -23.13
N GLY A 194 -5.45 -14.60 -22.86
CA GLY A 194 -6.82 -14.63 -22.39
C GLY A 194 -7.00 -15.04 -20.92
N LYS A 195 -5.97 -14.93 -20.11
CA LYS A 195 -6.01 -15.23 -18.68
C LYS A 195 -5.07 -14.36 -17.85
N ILE A 196 -5.40 -14.23 -16.57
CA ILE A 196 -4.57 -13.60 -15.53
C ILE A 196 -3.99 -14.73 -14.67
N LEU A 197 -2.68 -14.67 -14.42
CA LEU A 197 -2.00 -15.53 -13.47
C LEU A 197 -1.73 -14.72 -12.20
N LEU A 198 -2.24 -15.18 -11.07
CA LEU A 198 -1.99 -14.58 -9.75
C LEU A 198 -0.70 -15.12 -9.12
N CYS A 199 -0.24 -14.47 -8.05
CA CYS A 199 0.99 -14.85 -7.33
C CYS A 199 0.95 -16.29 -6.81
N ASP A 200 -0.23 -16.78 -6.40
CA ASP A 200 -0.44 -18.16 -5.92
C ASP A 200 -0.62 -19.18 -7.05
N ASN A 201 -0.22 -18.84 -8.27
CA ASN A 201 -0.38 -19.66 -9.48
C ASN A 201 -1.85 -19.94 -9.85
N ILE A 202 -2.80 -19.20 -9.30
CA ILE A 202 -4.22 -19.27 -9.68
C ILE A 202 -4.39 -18.61 -11.04
N SER A 203 -5.07 -19.30 -11.96
CA SER A 203 -5.33 -18.82 -13.33
C SER A 203 -6.80 -18.41 -13.46
N ILE A 204 -7.04 -17.13 -13.74
CA ILE A 204 -8.38 -16.55 -13.92
C ILE A 204 -8.62 -16.24 -15.39
N PRO A 205 -9.73 -16.68 -16.00
CA PRO A 205 -10.02 -16.41 -17.40
C PRO A 205 -10.38 -14.93 -17.62
N ILE A 206 -10.04 -14.43 -18.82
CA ILE A 206 -10.48 -13.12 -19.29
C ILE A 206 -11.51 -13.33 -20.41
N SER A 207 -12.66 -12.67 -20.33
CA SER A 207 -13.65 -12.68 -21.43
C SER A 207 -13.06 -12.04 -22.68
N ARG A 208 -13.38 -12.53 -23.87
CA ARG A 208 -12.85 -12.02 -25.14
C ARG A 208 -13.06 -10.51 -25.31
N ASN A 209 -14.24 -10.02 -24.96
CA ASN A 209 -14.60 -8.59 -25.03
C ASN A 209 -14.00 -7.74 -23.89
N LYS A 210 -13.30 -8.35 -22.92
CA LYS A 210 -12.63 -7.66 -21.81
C LYS A 210 -11.10 -7.70 -21.91
N LEU A 211 -10.55 -8.31 -22.95
CA LEU A 211 -9.12 -8.53 -23.06
C LEU A 211 -8.36 -7.20 -23.16
N ASP A 212 -8.75 -6.35 -24.10
CA ASP A 212 -8.07 -5.07 -24.36
C ASP A 212 -8.20 -4.13 -23.16
N GLU A 213 -9.42 -3.99 -22.60
CA GLU A 213 -9.69 -3.21 -21.39
C GLU A 213 -8.83 -3.68 -20.21
N THR A 214 -8.71 -5.01 -20.02
CA THR A 214 -7.92 -5.57 -18.93
C THR A 214 -6.42 -5.33 -19.11
N GLN A 215 -5.91 -5.42 -20.35
CA GLN A 215 -4.52 -5.15 -20.68
C GLN A 215 -4.18 -3.68 -20.46
N GLU A 216 -5.01 -2.78 -20.95
CA GLU A 216 -4.82 -1.32 -20.79
C GLU A 216 -4.85 -0.93 -19.31
N ALA A 217 -5.84 -1.41 -18.54
CA ALA A 217 -5.97 -1.14 -17.12
C ALA A 217 -4.75 -1.66 -16.34
N PHE A 218 -4.22 -2.84 -16.69
CA PHE A 218 -3.04 -3.39 -16.05
C PHE A 218 -1.76 -2.62 -16.40
N MET A 219 -1.65 -2.12 -17.64
CA MET A 219 -0.52 -1.27 -18.04
C MET A 219 -0.56 0.07 -17.31
N ASN A 220 -1.74 0.68 -17.16
CA ASN A 220 -1.93 1.90 -16.38
C ASN A 220 -1.59 1.69 -14.91
N TYR A 221 -2.02 0.56 -14.32
CA TYR A 221 -1.63 0.17 -12.96
C TYR A 221 -0.11 0.04 -12.83
N LYS A 222 0.57 -0.64 -13.76
CA LYS A 222 2.05 -0.73 -13.76
C LYS A 222 2.72 0.60 -14.04
N GLY A 223 2.15 1.46 -14.87
CA GLY A 223 2.63 2.80 -15.13
C GLY A 223 2.58 3.69 -13.89
N SER A 224 1.50 3.60 -13.09
CA SER A 224 1.36 4.32 -11.82
C SER A 224 2.34 3.84 -10.72
N LEU A 225 2.93 2.65 -10.88
CA LEU A 225 4.00 2.13 -10.03
C LEU A 225 5.41 2.58 -10.48
N ARG A 226 5.53 3.20 -11.67
CA ARG A 226 6.82 3.62 -12.27
C ARG A 226 7.03 5.13 -12.25
N LEU A 227 6.09 5.91 -11.75
CA LEU A 227 6.19 7.35 -11.49
C LEU A 227 6.47 7.57 -9.99
#